data_7a63d466ff8e29fae0a095ce1f093c9a
#
_entry.id   7a63d466ff8e29fae0a095ce1f093c9a
#
_cell.length_a   1.000
_cell.length_b   1.000
_cell.length_c   1.000
_cell.angle_alpha   90.00
_cell.angle_beta   90.00
_cell.angle_gamma   90.00
#
_symmetry.space_group_name_H-M   'P 1'
#
loop_
_entity.id
_entity.type
_entity.pdbx_description
1 polymer ?
#
loop_
_entity_poly.entity_id
_entity_poly.type
_entity_poly.pdbx_seq_one_letter_code
_entity_poly.pdbx_strand_id
1 'polypeptide(L)'
;ALEVKKGDILNIEKMDPSKNGVIKKYQDSGYTLARIDDMKLDESGNVRIILSEGTIEAIEYRKIGKKREGERRTPKSTDLRTQDYILERETRMKVGEIFQRDKMEQTIRNIYRTGLFTSIQPNFKPSATDPNGRIIEMEAEERPAASINGNISYGTSVGCLGGTNETDT
;
A
#
# COMPACT_ATOMS: atom_id res chain seq x y z
N ALA A 1 28.29 -0.68 5.18
CA ALA A 1 29.53 -1.39 4.82
C ALA A 1 29.68 -2.54 5.78
N LEU A 2 30.04 -3.73 5.27
CA LEU A 2 30.40 -4.84 6.13
C LEU A 2 31.61 -4.42 6.97
N GLU A 3 31.54 -4.58 8.29
CA GLU A 3 32.66 -4.31 9.20
C GLU A 3 33.75 -5.40 9.17
N VAL A 4 33.75 -6.24 8.13
CA VAL A 4 34.69 -7.33 7.95
C VAL A 4 35.68 -6.96 6.85
N LYS A 5 36.98 -6.98 7.19
CA LYS A 5 38.07 -6.72 6.26
C LYS A 5 38.72 -8.04 5.83
N LYS A 6 39.39 -8.02 4.67
CA LYS A 6 40.17 -9.15 4.17
C LYS A 6 41.26 -9.51 5.22
N GLY A 7 41.22 -10.75 5.72
CA GLY A 7 42.16 -11.23 6.75
C GLY A 7 41.60 -11.28 8.17
N ASP A 8 40.38 -10.77 8.40
CA ASP A 8 39.71 -10.91 9.69
C ASP A 8 39.24 -12.35 9.92
N ILE A 9 39.21 -12.77 11.19
CA ILE A 9 38.58 -14.04 11.57
C ILE A 9 37.09 -13.95 11.28
N LEU A 10 36.57 -14.96 10.58
CA LEU A 10 35.15 -15.05 10.24
C LEU A 10 34.31 -15.08 11.53
N ASN A 11 33.68 -13.98 11.86
CA ASN A 11 32.74 -13.89 12.96
C ASN A 11 31.33 -13.79 12.39
N ILE A 12 30.54 -14.86 12.55
CA ILE A 12 29.17 -14.98 12.05
C ILE A 12 28.27 -13.88 12.65
N GLU A 13 28.51 -13.44 13.89
CA GLU A 13 27.73 -12.37 14.50
C GLU A 13 27.97 -11.00 13.85
N LYS A 14 29.18 -10.74 13.33
CA LYS A 14 29.49 -9.51 12.56
C LYS A 14 28.93 -9.57 11.14
N MET A 15 28.61 -10.76 10.67
CA MET A 15 27.99 -11.00 9.37
C MET A 15 26.47 -11.11 9.46
N ASP A 16 25.89 -11.04 10.66
CA ASP A 16 24.44 -11.05 10.84
C ASP A 16 23.81 -9.87 10.07
N PRO A 17 23.06 -10.18 9.00
CA PRO A 17 22.49 -9.15 8.13
C PRO A 17 21.51 -8.23 8.85
N SER A 18 20.99 -8.70 10.00
CA SER A 18 19.93 -7.99 10.74
C SER A 18 20.45 -6.83 11.59
N LYS A 19 21.72 -6.86 12.00
CA LYS A 19 22.25 -5.86 12.97
C LYS A 19 22.97 -4.66 12.35
N ASN A 20 23.82 -4.86 11.35
CA ASN A 20 24.60 -3.77 10.74
C ASN A 20 25.01 -4.07 9.27
N GLY A 21 24.31 -5.00 8.63
CA GLY A 21 24.73 -5.58 7.38
C GLY A 21 24.25 -4.84 6.13
N VAL A 22 24.55 -5.46 5.01
CA VAL A 22 24.16 -5.03 3.67
C VAL A 22 22.65 -4.83 3.57
N ILE A 23 21.86 -5.72 4.18
CA ILE A 23 20.37 -5.64 4.14
C ILE A 23 19.85 -4.36 4.76
N LYS A 24 20.38 -3.96 5.93
CA LYS A 24 19.95 -2.72 6.56
C LYS A 24 20.18 -1.52 5.65
N LYS A 25 21.32 -1.46 4.97
CA LYS A 25 21.63 -0.39 4.02
C LYS A 25 20.64 -0.37 2.84
N TYR A 26 20.25 -1.54 2.32
CA TYR A 26 19.21 -1.66 1.29
C TYR A 26 17.87 -1.17 1.81
N GLN A 27 17.47 -1.60 3.00
CA GLN A 27 16.21 -1.17 3.64
C GLN A 27 16.18 0.32 3.92
N ASP A 28 17.28 0.89 4.41
CA ASP A 28 17.43 2.33 4.65
C ASP A 28 17.38 3.14 3.35
N SER A 29 17.81 2.52 2.23
CA SER A 29 17.70 3.09 0.88
C SER A 29 16.32 2.87 0.23
N GLY A 30 15.35 2.32 0.96
CA GLY A 30 13.98 2.11 0.47
C GLY A 30 13.69 0.72 -0.12
N TYR A 31 14.69 -0.15 -0.25
CA TYR A 31 14.52 -1.52 -0.77
C TYR A 31 14.13 -2.48 0.37
N THR A 32 12.94 -2.29 0.92
CA THR A 32 12.50 -2.99 2.14
C THR A 32 12.23 -4.48 1.95
N LEU A 33 12.12 -4.95 0.71
CA LEU A 33 11.97 -6.38 0.39
C LEU A 33 13.30 -7.08 0.13
N ALA A 34 14.42 -6.36 0.24
CA ALA A 34 15.74 -6.93 0.10
C ALA A 34 16.01 -7.99 1.19
N ARG A 35 16.51 -9.14 0.76
CA ARG A 35 16.85 -10.27 1.64
C ARG A 35 18.09 -11.00 1.13
N ILE A 36 18.76 -11.73 2.02
CA ILE A 36 19.80 -12.66 1.64
C ILE A 36 19.14 -14.02 1.39
N ASP A 37 19.34 -14.55 0.19
CA ASP A 37 18.83 -15.87 -0.19
C ASP A 37 19.84 -16.97 0.13
N ASP A 38 21.13 -16.68 -0.01
CA ASP A 38 22.20 -17.67 0.24
C ASP A 38 23.51 -16.98 0.63
N MET A 39 24.33 -17.67 1.42
CA MET A 39 25.66 -17.23 1.79
C MET A 39 26.59 -18.45 1.72
N LYS A 40 27.59 -18.39 0.83
CA LYS A 40 28.57 -19.45 0.62
C LYS A 40 29.95 -18.94 0.95
N LEU A 41 30.68 -19.75 1.68
CA LEU A 41 32.13 -19.62 1.88
C LEU A 41 32.83 -20.55 0.91
N ASP A 42 33.72 -20.04 0.08
CA ASP A 42 34.55 -20.88 -0.78
C ASP A 42 35.82 -21.39 -0.05
N GLU A 43 36.50 -22.37 -0.63
CA GLU A 43 37.71 -22.94 -0.06
C GLU A 43 38.86 -21.92 0.07
N SER A 44 38.78 -20.81 -0.63
CA SER A 44 39.76 -19.72 -0.60
C SER A 44 39.45 -18.69 0.48
N GLY A 45 38.40 -18.90 1.29
CA GLY A 45 37.96 -17.98 2.35
C GLY A 45 37.18 -16.77 1.84
N ASN A 46 36.70 -16.75 0.58
CA ASN A 46 35.85 -15.70 0.10
C ASN A 46 34.39 -16.00 0.46
N VAL A 47 33.68 -14.97 0.90
CA VAL A 47 32.24 -15.04 1.20
C VAL A 47 31.45 -14.54 0.00
N ARG A 48 30.62 -15.40 -0.57
CA ARG A 48 29.66 -15.05 -1.62
C ARG A 48 28.29 -14.89 -0.99
N ILE A 49 27.72 -13.69 -1.11
CA ILE A 49 26.37 -13.38 -0.63
C ILE A 49 25.47 -13.24 -1.86
N ILE A 50 24.40 -14.03 -1.91
CA ILE A 50 23.35 -13.93 -2.93
C ILE A 50 22.22 -13.14 -2.29
N LEU A 51 21.88 -12.01 -2.91
CA LEU A 51 20.91 -11.05 -2.41
C LEU A 51 19.76 -10.92 -3.41
N SER A 52 18.55 -10.89 -2.89
CA SER A 52 17.31 -10.69 -3.61
C SER A 52 16.73 -9.35 -3.21
N GLU A 53 16.42 -8.50 -4.18
CA GLU A 53 15.91 -7.13 -3.93
C GLU A 53 14.39 -7.06 -3.90
N GLY A 54 13.70 -8.10 -4.38
CA GLY A 54 12.25 -8.17 -4.47
C GLY A 54 11.69 -7.41 -5.67
N THR A 55 11.44 -8.14 -6.77
CA THR A 55 10.84 -7.61 -7.99
C THR A 55 9.32 -7.61 -7.90
N ILE A 56 8.67 -6.59 -8.42
CA ILE A 56 7.21 -6.52 -8.50
C ILE A 56 6.73 -7.39 -9.65
N GLU A 57 6.05 -8.49 -9.37
CA GLU A 57 5.47 -9.36 -10.38
C GLU A 57 4.06 -8.93 -10.78
N ALA A 58 3.26 -8.51 -9.80
CA ALA A 58 1.92 -8.00 -10.03
C ALA A 58 1.53 -6.97 -8.97
N ILE A 59 0.62 -6.09 -9.34
CA ILE A 59 -0.03 -5.14 -8.43
C ILE A 59 -1.52 -5.39 -8.55
N GLU A 60 -2.14 -5.84 -7.47
CA GLU A 60 -3.55 -6.17 -7.43
C GLU A 60 -4.26 -5.25 -6.44
N TYR A 61 -5.44 -4.76 -6.82
CA TYR A 61 -6.31 -4.00 -5.94
C TYR A 61 -7.49 -4.87 -5.52
N ARG A 62 -7.71 -4.98 -4.21
CA ARG A 62 -8.81 -5.79 -3.67
C ARG A 62 -9.66 -4.98 -2.71
N LYS A 63 -10.96 -5.19 -2.81
CA LYS A 63 -11.92 -4.58 -1.90
C LYS A 63 -11.94 -5.30 -0.56
N ILE A 64 -11.77 -4.55 0.52
CA ILE A 64 -12.04 -5.05 1.86
C ILE A 64 -13.50 -4.74 2.20
N GLY A 65 -14.27 -5.79 2.52
CA GLY A 65 -15.58 -5.62 3.11
C GLY A 65 -15.49 -5.11 4.56
N LYS A 66 -16.43 -4.26 4.99
CA LYS A 66 -16.56 -3.90 6.41
C LYS A 66 -16.66 -5.17 7.25
N LYS A 67 -15.79 -5.29 8.24
CA LYS A 67 -15.86 -6.37 9.22
C LYS A 67 -17.14 -6.19 10.03
N ARG A 68 -18.09 -7.10 9.90
CA ARG A 68 -19.15 -7.24 10.89
C ARG A 68 -18.55 -7.91 12.12
N GLU A 69 -18.95 -7.46 13.29
CA GLU A 69 -18.50 -8.01 14.56
C GLU A 69 -18.73 -9.53 14.57
N GLY A 70 -17.64 -10.33 14.69
CA GLY A 70 -17.70 -11.80 14.66
C GLY A 70 -17.33 -12.50 13.35
N GLU A 71 -17.17 -11.79 12.22
CA GLU A 71 -16.75 -12.39 10.95
C GLU A 71 -15.24 -12.30 10.72
N ARG A 72 -14.62 -13.39 10.26
CA ARG A 72 -13.28 -13.35 9.70
C ARG A 72 -13.30 -12.46 8.45
N ARG A 73 -12.35 -11.53 8.33
CA ARG A 73 -12.15 -10.77 7.09
C ARG A 73 -11.84 -11.74 5.96
N THR A 74 -12.84 -12.10 5.19
CA THR A 74 -12.63 -12.71 3.88
C THR A 74 -12.57 -11.56 2.88
N PRO A 75 -11.55 -11.48 2.03
CA PRO A 75 -11.56 -10.57 0.90
C PRO A 75 -12.74 -10.97 0.03
N LYS A 76 -13.81 -10.21 0.11
CA LYS A 76 -14.95 -10.37 -0.78
C LYS A 76 -14.64 -9.60 -2.04
N SER A 77 -14.45 -10.34 -3.13
CA SER A 77 -14.50 -9.86 -4.51
C SER A 77 -13.43 -8.81 -4.90
N THR A 78 -12.85 -9.03 -6.05
CA THR A 78 -11.98 -8.10 -6.78
C THR A 78 -12.73 -6.87 -7.29
N ASP A 79 -14.03 -6.73 -7.04
CA ASP A 79 -14.89 -5.72 -7.66
C ASP A 79 -14.89 -4.42 -6.86
N LEU A 80 -13.86 -3.63 -7.05
CA LEU A 80 -13.91 -2.22 -6.72
C LEU A 80 -14.92 -1.54 -7.67
N ARG A 81 -15.69 -0.58 -7.16
CA ARG A 81 -16.53 0.29 -8.01
C ARG A 81 -15.68 1.30 -8.76
N THR A 82 -14.54 1.63 -8.21
CA THR A 82 -13.54 2.50 -8.83
C THR A 82 -12.93 1.78 -10.03
N GLN A 83 -12.93 2.45 -11.17
CA GLN A 83 -12.40 1.88 -12.40
C GLN A 83 -10.87 1.77 -12.35
N ASP A 84 -10.32 0.71 -12.92
CA ASP A 84 -8.91 0.35 -12.86
C ASP A 84 -7.99 1.46 -13.37
N TYR A 85 -8.37 2.18 -14.43
CA TYR A 85 -7.57 3.26 -14.99
C TYR A 85 -7.27 4.39 -13.98
N ILE A 86 -8.16 4.62 -12.98
CA ILE A 86 -7.94 5.62 -11.93
C ILE A 86 -6.83 5.15 -11.00
N LEU A 87 -6.86 3.87 -10.63
CA LEU A 87 -5.84 3.26 -9.79
C LEU A 87 -4.49 3.20 -10.49
N GLU A 88 -4.49 2.78 -11.75
CA GLU A 88 -3.28 2.72 -12.58
C GLU A 88 -2.61 4.10 -12.73
N ARG A 89 -3.39 5.14 -12.98
CA ARG A 89 -2.89 6.52 -13.08
C ARG A 89 -2.20 7.00 -11.82
N GLU A 90 -2.73 6.65 -10.66
CA GLU A 90 -2.20 7.07 -9.36
C GLU A 90 -1.06 6.17 -8.86
N THR A 91 -0.88 4.99 -9.48
CA THR A 91 0.16 4.03 -9.13
C THR A 91 1.51 4.46 -9.67
N ARG A 92 2.51 4.58 -8.80
CA ARG A 92 3.89 4.95 -9.14
C ARG A 92 4.83 3.76 -9.30
N MET A 93 4.38 2.59 -8.91
CA MET A 93 5.09 1.32 -9.07
C MET A 93 4.74 0.70 -10.42
N LYS A 94 5.68 -0.04 -11.00
CA LYS A 94 5.45 -0.78 -12.24
C LYS A 94 5.85 -2.24 -12.07
N VAL A 95 5.13 -3.10 -12.75
CA VAL A 95 5.48 -4.52 -12.86
C VAL A 95 6.85 -4.66 -13.52
N GLY A 96 7.69 -5.54 -13.00
CA GLY A 96 9.06 -5.75 -13.45
C GLY A 96 10.11 -4.85 -12.78
N GLU A 97 9.71 -3.82 -12.03
CA GLU A 97 10.64 -2.98 -11.27
C GLU A 97 10.96 -3.60 -9.90
N ILE A 98 12.12 -3.22 -9.35
CA ILE A 98 12.46 -3.52 -7.96
C ILE A 98 11.56 -2.70 -7.05
N PHE A 99 11.04 -3.35 -6.00
CA PHE A 99 10.18 -2.68 -5.03
C PHE A 99 10.91 -1.55 -4.29
N GLN A 100 10.29 -0.38 -4.25
CA GLN A 100 10.75 0.79 -3.50
C GLN A 100 9.63 1.31 -2.60
N ARG A 101 9.93 1.44 -1.30
CA ARG A 101 8.98 1.93 -0.30
C ARG A 101 8.42 3.32 -0.66
N ASP A 102 9.28 4.22 -1.12
CA ASP A 102 8.89 5.60 -1.44
C ASP A 102 7.84 5.65 -2.55
N LYS A 103 7.98 4.81 -3.59
CA LYS A 103 7.00 4.72 -4.67
C LYS A 103 5.66 4.17 -4.17
N MET A 104 5.69 3.20 -3.26
CA MET A 104 4.48 2.67 -2.64
C MET A 104 3.77 3.73 -1.80
N GLU A 105 4.51 4.44 -0.95
CA GLU A 105 3.95 5.52 -0.13
C GLU A 105 3.37 6.66 -0.98
N GLN A 106 4.04 7.01 -2.09
CA GLN A 106 3.50 7.98 -3.05
C GLN A 106 2.21 7.48 -3.69
N THR A 107 2.16 6.20 -4.08
CA THR A 107 0.95 5.57 -4.62
C THR A 107 -0.20 5.67 -3.62
N ILE A 108 0.04 5.28 -2.38
CA ILE A 108 -0.97 5.35 -1.31
C ILE A 108 -1.45 6.80 -1.11
N ARG A 109 -0.54 7.76 -1.02
CA ARG A 109 -0.88 9.18 -0.88
C ARG A 109 -1.73 9.69 -2.06
N ASN A 110 -1.35 9.32 -3.29
CA ASN A 110 -2.09 9.72 -4.48
C ASN A 110 -3.51 9.17 -4.47
N ILE A 111 -3.66 7.87 -4.16
CA ILE A 111 -4.98 7.23 -4.10
C ILE A 111 -5.84 7.86 -3.00
N TYR A 112 -5.29 8.17 -1.82
CA TYR A 112 -6.04 8.91 -0.77
C TYR A 112 -6.48 10.29 -1.23
N ARG A 113 -5.68 10.99 -2.03
CA ARG A 113 -6.04 12.31 -2.58
C ARG A 113 -7.24 12.28 -3.52
N THR A 114 -7.53 11.13 -4.13
CA THR A 114 -8.76 10.98 -4.95
C THR A 114 -10.03 11.11 -4.13
N GLY A 115 -9.96 10.91 -2.81
CA GLY A 115 -11.11 10.96 -1.90
C GLY A 115 -12.05 9.76 -2.02
N LEU A 116 -11.72 8.78 -2.88
CA LEU A 116 -12.57 7.61 -3.15
C LEU A 116 -12.44 6.50 -2.12
N PHE A 117 -11.36 6.50 -1.34
CA PHE A 117 -11.02 5.43 -0.40
C PHE A 117 -10.94 5.94 1.04
N THR A 118 -11.38 5.10 1.97
CA THR A 118 -11.27 5.34 3.41
C THR A 118 -10.07 4.65 4.01
N SER A 119 -9.64 3.53 3.43
CA SER A 119 -8.48 2.77 3.87
C SER A 119 -7.78 2.10 2.68
N ILE A 120 -6.45 2.09 2.70
CA ILE A 120 -5.62 1.33 1.76
C ILE A 120 -4.48 0.73 2.55
N GLN A 121 -4.32 -0.59 2.45
CA GLN A 121 -3.26 -1.32 3.13
C GLN A 121 -2.54 -2.22 2.12
N PRO A 122 -1.22 -2.09 1.97
CA PRO A 122 -0.43 -2.98 1.15
C PRO A 122 -0.21 -4.30 1.87
N ASN A 123 -0.37 -5.39 1.15
CA ASN A 123 -0.04 -6.74 1.57
C ASN A 123 0.92 -7.35 0.54
N PHE A 124 1.95 -8.04 1.00
CA PHE A 124 2.99 -8.63 0.14
C PHE A 124 2.85 -10.14 0.13
N LYS A 125 2.63 -10.69 -1.06
CA LYS A 125 2.57 -12.14 -1.26
C LYS A 125 3.79 -12.60 -2.05
N PRO A 126 4.37 -13.77 -1.69
CA PRO A 126 5.40 -14.37 -2.54
C PRO A 126 4.79 -14.77 -3.88
N SER A 127 5.57 -14.65 -4.94
CA SER A 127 5.19 -15.22 -6.22
C SER A 127 5.30 -16.75 -6.18
N ALA A 128 4.45 -17.40 -6.96
CA ALA A 128 4.53 -18.84 -7.18
C ALA A 128 5.54 -19.21 -8.28
N THR A 129 5.86 -18.27 -9.18
CA THR A 129 6.69 -18.48 -10.37
C THR A 129 8.12 -18.01 -10.19
N ASP A 130 8.32 -16.90 -9.46
CA ASP A 130 9.63 -16.31 -9.23
C ASP A 130 9.92 -16.19 -7.73
N PRO A 131 10.96 -16.84 -7.20
CA PRO A 131 11.38 -16.71 -5.80
C PRO A 131 11.66 -15.26 -5.40
N ASN A 132 12.12 -14.43 -6.35
CA ASN A 132 12.36 -13.01 -6.19
C ASN A 132 11.12 -12.15 -6.35
N GLY A 133 10.12 -12.67 -7.07
CA GLY A 133 8.87 -11.98 -7.37
C GLY A 133 8.02 -11.76 -6.12
N ARG A 134 7.38 -10.60 -6.08
CA ARG A 134 6.38 -10.25 -5.07
C ARG A 134 5.14 -9.71 -5.73
N ILE A 135 4.02 -10.22 -5.30
CA ILE A 135 2.70 -9.69 -5.65
C ILE A 135 2.33 -8.67 -4.58
N ILE A 136 2.08 -7.44 -5.00
CA ILE A 136 1.63 -6.38 -4.12
C ILE A 136 0.11 -6.32 -4.19
N GLU A 137 -0.54 -6.77 -3.13
CA GLU A 137 -2.00 -6.70 -3.01
C GLU A 137 -2.37 -5.45 -2.20
N MET A 138 -3.01 -4.50 -2.85
CA MET A 138 -3.51 -3.27 -2.24
C MET A 138 -4.94 -3.51 -1.78
N GLU A 139 -5.10 -3.76 -0.48
CA GLU A 139 -6.41 -3.92 0.15
C GLU A 139 -7.04 -2.55 0.38
N ALA A 140 -8.14 -2.27 -0.32
CA ALA A 140 -8.77 -0.97 -0.33
C ALA A 140 -10.23 -1.01 0.18
N GLU A 141 -10.58 -0.07 1.05
CA GLU A 141 -11.96 0.18 1.45
C GLU A 141 -12.45 1.45 0.75
N GLU A 142 -13.44 1.28 -0.12
CA GLU A 142 -14.04 2.42 -0.82
C GLU A 142 -14.93 3.23 0.11
N ARG A 143 -14.86 4.55 -0.04
CA ARG A 143 -15.79 5.44 0.63
C ARG A 143 -17.21 5.17 0.10
N PRO A 144 -18.24 5.04 0.96
CA PRO A 144 -19.59 4.92 0.47
C PRO A 144 -19.89 6.14 -0.40
N ALA A 145 -20.52 5.88 -1.56
CA ALA A 145 -21.05 6.98 -2.38
C ALA A 145 -21.88 7.86 -1.46
N ALA A 146 -21.58 9.15 -1.42
CA ALA A 146 -22.28 10.08 -0.56
C ALA A 146 -23.77 9.84 -0.74
N SER A 147 -24.46 9.49 0.33
CA SER A 147 -25.90 9.65 0.37
C SER A 147 -26.07 11.17 0.21
N ILE A 148 -26.53 11.60 -0.94
CA ILE A 148 -27.02 12.94 -1.13
C ILE A 148 -28.29 12.98 -0.25
N ASN A 149 -28.13 13.36 1.01
CA ASN A 149 -29.21 13.85 1.80
C ASN A 149 -29.53 15.22 1.21
N GLY A 150 -30.17 15.20 0.04
CA GLY A 150 -30.85 16.34 -0.48
C GLY A 150 -32.00 16.66 0.49
N ASN A 151 -31.74 17.47 1.50
CA ASN A 151 -32.75 18.23 2.16
C ASN A 151 -33.25 19.23 1.11
N ILE A 152 -34.16 18.78 0.26
CA ILE A 152 -35.01 19.66 -0.51
C ILE A 152 -36.00 20.18 0.53
N SER A 153 -35.58 21.19 1.28
CA SER A 153 -36.54 22.03 2.01
C SER A 153 -37.27 22.86 0.95
N TYR A 154 -38.36 22.33 0.50
CA TYR A 154 -39.40 23.15 -0.13
C TYR A 154 -39.92 24.12 0.95
N GLY A 155 -39.23 25.23 1.08
CA GLY A 155 -39.80 26.39 1.75
C GLY A 155 -40.88 26.96 0.83
N THR A 156 -42.07 26.46 0.93
CA THR A 156 -43.24 27.23 0.52
C THR A 156 -43.42 28.37 1.52
N SER A 157 -42.51 29.32 1.46
CA SER A 157 -42.84 30.66 1.92
C SER A 157 -43.69 31.31 0.81
N VAL A 158 -44.86 30.76 0.60
CA VAL A 158 -45.92 31.55 0.05
C VAL A 158 -46.25 32.53 1.19
N GLY A 159 -45.64 33.69 1.10
CA GLY A 159 -46.03 34.80 1.95
C GLY A 159 -47.49 35.03 1.76
N CYS A 160 -48.24 34.70 2.78
CA CYS A 160 -49.57 35.26 2.96
C CYS A 160 -49.38 36.73 3.35
N LEU A 161 -49.13 37.55 2.35
CA LEU A 161 -49.32 38.99 2.43
C LEU A 161 -50.78 39.25 2.18
N GLY A 162 -51.54 39.29 3.24
CA GLY A 162 -52.95 39.55 3.17
C GLY A 162 -53.52 39.75 4.55
N GLY A 163 -52.95 40.63 5.31
CA GLY A 163 -53.55 41.14 6.53
C GLY A 163 -53.68 42.63 6.43
N THR A 164 -54.70 43.09 5.74
CA THR A 164 -55.25 44.47 5.88
C THR A 164 -55.90 44.57 7.24
N ASN A 165 -55.19 45.16 8.18
CA ASN A 165 -55.87 45.68 9.39
C ASN A 165 -56.47 46.99 9.05
N GLU A 166 -57.73 46.93 8.68
CA GLU A 166 -58.66 48.08 8.84
C GLU A 166 -59.07 48.12 10.32
N THR A 167 -58.54 49.07 11.03
CA THR A 167 -59.16 49.57 12.29
C THR A 167 -59.96 50.82 11.98
N ASP A 168 -61.26 50.63 11.86
CA ASP A 168 -62.18 51.71 11.95
C ASP A 168 -62.46 51.99 13.43
N THR A 169 -62.34 53.31 13.78
CA THR A 169 -62.90 54.11 14.86
C THR A 169 -62.46 53.81 16.27
#